data_09cca0ebde14cfe1d04678c643fb6d8b
#
_entry.id   09cca0ebde14cfe1d04678c643fb6d8b
#
_cell.length_a   1.000
_cell.length_b   1.000
_cell.length_c   1.000
_cell.angle_alpha   90.00
_cell.angle_beta   90.00
_cell.angle_gamma   90.00
#
_symmetry.space_group_name_H-M   'P 1'
#
loop_
_entity.id
_entity.type
_entity.pdbx_description
1 polymer ?
#
loop_
_entity_poly.entity_id
_entity_poly.type
_entity_poly.pdbx_seq_one_letter_code
_entity_poly.pdbx_strand_id
1 'polypeptide(L)'
;RLPSGTSQWLWQGAGLPTSVALSGELPAGSELLVRYRSAEPSAGTLPVTVQRTLYRLEPLSDGSGFSAVALKSGDELQSNALYVDEFILTPEQQQVYRFGLLEAALPPGASVEPSTWGIQVAGLDGNETPVSFSRAQYEEGELSYRVPVPELNGPLTVRQLLRFAERGRFNLPASRYFRMYQPADKALTEAGQLQQWQVE
;
A
#
# COMPACT_ATOMS: atom_id res chain seq x y z
N ARG A 1 31.92 -10.12 -3.27
CA ARG A 1 32.79 -10.65 -4.34
C ARG A 1 31.95 -11.55 -5.23
N LEU A 2 31.81 -11.22 -6.53
CA LEU A 2 31.07 -12.08 -7.44
C LEU A 2 31.84 -13.38 -7.70
N PRO A 3 31.15 -14.51 -7.95
CA PRO A 3 31.81 -15.74 -8.34
C PRO A 3 32.66 -15.53 -9.61
N SER A 4 33.71 -16.34 -9.79
CA SER A 4 34.52 -16.31 -11.00
C SER A 4 33.64 -16.58 -12.25
N GLY A 5 33.82 -15.80 -13.30
CA GLY A 5 32.99 -15.88 -14.51
C GLY A 5 31.72 -15.05 -14.47
N THR A 6 31.49 -14.27 -13.40
CA THR A 6 30.35 -13.35 -13.31
C THR A 6 30.77 -11.94 -13.70
N SER A 7 30.03 -11.31 -14.59
CA SER A 7 30.16 -9.90 -14.93
C SER A 7 28.90 -9.15 -14.56
N GLN A 8 29.04 -7.94 -14.04
CA GLN A 8 27.93 -7.08 -13.69
C GLN A 8 28.11 -5.73 -14.38
N TRP A 9 27.03 -5.28 -15.04
CA TRP A 9 26.95 -3.94 -15.62
C TRP A 9 25.89 -3.14 -14.88
N LEU A 10 26.21 -1.91 -14.55
CA LEU A 10 25.28 -0.96 -13.96
C LEU A 10 24.90 0.08 -15.01
N TRP A 11 23.62 0.11 -15.36
CA TRP A 11 23.05 1.18 -16.18
C TRP A 11 22.45 2.25 -15.26
N GLN A 12 22.85 3.52 -15.49
CA GLN A 12 22.25 4.68 -14.84
C GLN A 12 21.85 5.68 -15.92
N GLY A 13 20.54 5.95 -16.08
CA GLY A 13 20.04 6.88 -17.08
C GLY A 13 18.53 7.05 -17.00
N ALA A 14 18.02 8.04 -17.72
CA ALA A 14 16.58 8.24 -17.86
C ALA A 14 16.02 7.17 -18.82
N GLY A 15 15.27 6.23 -18.26
CA GLY A 15 14.64 5.13 -18.99
C GLY A 15 15.45 3.82 -18.94
N LEU A 16 14.73 2.74 -19.11
CA LEU A 16 15.32 1.40 -19.22
C LEU A 16 15.71 1.11 -20.68
N PRO A 17 16.80 0.41 -20.92
CA PRO A 17 17.10 -0.08 -22.27
C PRO A 17 15.97 -1.01 -22.72
N THR A 18 15.48 -0.82 -23.94
CA THR A 18 14.42 -1.64 -24.53
C THR A 18 14.90 -3.02 -24.96
N SER A 19 16.21 -3.18 -25.11
CA SER A 19 16.84 -4.45 -25.46
C SER A 19 18.25 -4.51 -24.91
N VAL A 20 18.71 -5.70 -24.58
CA VAL A 20 20.08 -6.01 -24.22
C VAL A 20 20.57 -7.07 -25.21
N ALA A 21 21.57 -6.75 -26.01
CA ALA A 21 22.20 -7.70 -26.93
C ALA A 21 23.51 -8.23 -26.32
N LEU A 22 23.64 -9.52 -26.25
CA LEU A 22 24.86 -10.20 -25.89
C LEU A 22 25.53 -10.69 -27.18
N SER A 23 26.79 -10.33 -27.38
CA SER A 23 27.56 -10.75 -28.54
C SER A 23 28.75 -11.62 -28.10
N GLY A 24 29.03 -12.67 -28.86
CA GLY A 24 30.07 -13.64 -28.59
C GLY A 24 29.53 -15.03 -28.23
N GLU A 25 30.43 -15.98 -28.05
CA GLU A 25 30.10 -17.32 -27.59
C GLU A 25 29.86 -17.29 -26.06
N LEU A 26 28.65 -17.64 -25.66
CA LEU A 26 28.30 -17.82 -24.24
C LEU A 26 28.53 -19.29 -23.83
N PRO A 27 29.18 -19.55 -22.73
CA PRO A 27 29.29 -20.91 -22.20
C PRO A 27 27.93 -21.53 -21.98
N ALA A 28 27.83 -22.85 -22.13
CA ALA A 28 26.60 -23.55 -21.83
C ALA A 28 26.21 -23.36 -20.35
N GLY A 29 24.93 -23.05 -20.11
CA GLY A 29 24.42 -22.74 -18.78
C GLY A 29 24.61 -21.29 -18.34
N SER A 30 25.00 -20.39 -19.27
CA SER A 30 25.02 -18.95 -18.96
C SER A 30 23.62 -18.42 -18.67
N GLU A 31 23.49 -17.61 -17.64
CA GLU A 31 22.26 -16.93 -17.24
C GLU A 31 22.44 -15.43 -17.30
N LEU A 32 21.43 -14.73 -17.83
CA LEU A 32 21.32 -13.27 -17.76
C LEU A 32 20.27 -12.87 -16.72
N LEU A 33 20.72 -12.28 -15.62
CA LEU A 33 19.84 -11.72 -14.62
C LEU A 33 19.77 -10.20 -14.76
N VAL A 34 18.60 -9.69 -15.13
CA VAL A 34 18.34 -8.25 -15.21
C VAL A 34 17.57 -7.81 -13.96
N ARG A 35 18.17 -6.89 -13.18
CA ARG A 35 17.49 -6.24 -12.05
C ARG A 35 17.37 -4.76 -12.34
N TYR A 36 16.18 -4.22 -12.19
CA TYR A 36 15.94 -2.80 -12.41
C TYR A 36 14.96 -2.27 -11.36
N ARG A 37 15.01 -0.95 -11.15
CA ARG A 37 14.01 -0.21 -10.40
C ARG A 37 13.22 0.63 -11.38
N SER A 38 11.92 0.46 -11.41
CA SER A 38 11.02 1.32 -12.17
C SER A 38 10.42 2.35 -11.22
N ALA A 39 10.35 3.60 -11.66
CA ALA A 39 9.59 4.65 -10.97
C ALA A 39 8.08 4.42 -11.14
N GLU A 40 7.69 3.74 -12.23
CA GLU A 40 6.31 3.37 -12.48
C GLU A 40 6.04 1.95 -11.98
N PRO A 41 5.01 1.74 -11.18
CA PRO A 41 4.59 0.39 -10.81
C PRO A 41 4.17 -0.36 -12.09
N SER A 42 4.52 -1.64 -12.18
CA SER A 42 3.97 -2.48 -13.23
C SER A 42 2.44 -2.50 -13.09
N ALA A 43 1.73 -2.42 -14.23
CA ALA A 43 0.27 -2.48 -14.23
C ALA A 43 -0.25 -3.68 -13.42
N GLY A 44 -1.38 -3.49 -12.76
CA GLY A 44 -2.09 -4.58 -12.10
C GLY A 44 -2.58 -5.60 -13.13
N THR A 45 -2.54 -6.86 -12.78
CA THR A 45 -3.02 -7.98 -13.63
C THR A 45 -4.29 -8.61 -13.07
N LEU A 46 -4.60 -8.32 -11.81
CA LEU A 46 -5.78 -8.84 -11.13
C LEU A 46 -6.97 -7.89 -11.35
N PRO A 47 -8.13 -8.37 -11.83
CA PRO A 47 -9.31 -7.55 -12.03
C PRO A 47 -10.03 -7.26 -10.71
N VAL A 48 -9.36 -6.47 -9.89
CA VAL A 48 -9.82 -5.95 -8.59
C VAL A 48 -9.47 -4.47 -8.53
N THR A 49 -10.46 -3.63 -8.27
CA THR A 49 -10.22 -2.23 -7.99
C THR A 49 -9.80 -2.06 -6.53
N VAL A 50 -8.72 -1.31 -6.31
CA VAL A 50 -8.19 -0.98 -4.98
C VAL A 50 -8.28 0.52 -4.78
N GLN A 51 -9.26 0.96 -3.99
CA GLN A 51 -9.42 2.36 -3.62
C GLN A 51 -8.84 2.58 -2.23
N ARG A 52 -8.15 3.71 -2.02
CA ARG A 52 -7.61 4.11 -0.73
C ARG A 52 -8.09 5.51 -0.38
N THR A 53 -8.61 5.69 0.82
CA THR A 53 -8.98 6.97 1.38
C THR A 53 -8.37 7.11 2.77
N LEU A 54 -7.72 8.23 3.03
CA LEU A 54 -7.23 8.58 4.36
C LEU A 54 -8.19 9.58 4.99
N TYR A 55 -8.62 9.30 6.22
CA TYR A 55 -9.46 10.20 7.00
C TYR A 55 -8.68 10.71 8.21
N ARG A 56 -8.72 12.02 8.45
CA ARG A 56 -8.29 12.58 9.73
C ARG A 56 -9.42 12.44 10.74
N LEU A 57 -9.08 12.01 11.95
CA LEU A 57 -10.04 11.91 13.05
C LEU A 57 -10.05 13.19 13.86
N GLU A 58 -11.24 13.82 13.94
CA GLU A 58 -11.47 15.03 14.73
C GLU A 58 -12.34 14.70 15.94
N PRO A 59 -11.91 15.04 17.17
CA PRO A 59 -12.71 14.75 18.36
C PRO A 59 -14.07 15.43 18.29
N LEU A 60 -15.12 14.71 18.67
CA LEU A 60 -16.45 15.27 18.83
C LEU A 60 -16.50 16.14 20.08
N SER A 61 -17.27 17.23 20.01
CA SER A 61 -17.35 18.23 21.08
C SER A 61 -17.93 17.68 22.41
N ASP A 62 -18.71 16.61 22.32
CA ASP A 62 -19.32 15.94 23.47
C ASP A 62 -18.43 14.84 24.07
N GLY A 63 -17.26 14.60 23.50
CA GLY A 63 -16.31 13.58 23.94
C GLY A 63 -16.75 12.14 23.65
N SER A 64 -17.80 11.92 22.86
CA SER A 64 -18.32 10.58 22.56
C SER A 64 -17.45 9.79 21.58
N GLY A 65 -16.48 10.45 20.91
CA GLY A 65 -15.62 9.81 19.94
C GLY A 65 -15.04 10.80 18.92
N PHE A 66 -14.96 10.37 17.68
CA PHE A 66 -14.37 11.12 16.57
C PHE A 66 -15.32 11.19 15.38
N SER A 67 -15.22 12.26 14.61
CA SER A 67 -15.70 12.32 13.22
C SER A 67 -14.56 12.10 12.26
N ALA A 68 -14.83 11.50 11.10
CA ALA A 68 -13.86 11.26 10.05
C ALA A 68 -13.97 12.31 8.94
N VAL A 69 -12.87 12.98 8.65
CA VAL A 69 -12.76 13.96 7.56
C VAL A 69 -11.87 13.38 6.47
N ALA A 70 -12.46 13.10 5.30
CA ALA A 70 -11.72 12.56 4.16
C ALA A 70 -10.69 13.57 3.66
N LEU A 71 -9.44 13.13 3.51
CA LEU A 71 -8.35 13.93 2.98
C LEU A 71 -8.25 13.76 1.46
N LYS A 72 -7.88 14.86 0.80
CA LYS A 72 -7.62 14.91 -0.64
C LYS A 72 -6.11 14.86 -0.90
N SER A 73 -5.74 14.54 -2.12
CA SER A 73 -4.35 14.64 -2.55
C SER A 73 -3.85 16.08 -2.39
N GLY A 74 -2.74 16.25 -1.66
CA GLY A 74 -2.15 17.56 -1.34
C GLY A 74 -2.57 18.16 -0.01
N ASP A 75 -3.52 17.55 0.70
CA ASP A 75 -3.84 17.97 2.07
C ASP A 75 -2.68 17.62 3.01
N GLU A 76 -2.43 18.52 3.96
CA GLU A 76 -1.37 18.36 4.95
C GLU A 76 -1.83 17.45 6.10
N LEU A 77 -0.95 16.53 6.47
CA LEU A 77 -1.13 15.66 7.62
C LEU A 77 -0.50 16.32 8.85
N GLN A 78 -1.17 16.21 9.97
CA GLN A 78 -0.67 16.70 11.26
C GLN A 78 0.06 15.57 11.99
N SER A 79 1.27 15.84 12.46
CA SER A 79 1.97 14.89 13.32
C SER A 79 1.18 14.64 14.60
N ASN A 80 1.19 13.39 15.06
CA ASN A 80 0.48 12.92 16.25
C ASN A 80 -1.06 12.96 16.21
N ALA A 81 -1.68 13.39 15.12
CA ALA A 81 -3.12 13.20 14.93
C ALA A 81 -3.43 11.72 14.61
N LEU A 82 -4.67 11.33 14.85
CA LEU A 82 -5.18 10.00 14.48
C LEU A 82 -5.79 10.02 13.08
N TYR A 83 -5.54 8.97 12.33
CA TYR A 83 -6.07 8.79 10.99
C TYR A 83 -6.67 7.40 10.84
N VAL A 84 -7.70 7.30 10.00
CA VAL A 84 -8.20 6.02 9.48
C VAL A 84 -7.74 5.88 8.04
N ASP A 85 -6.98 4.84 7.76
CA ASP A 85 -6.59 4.42 6.42
C ASP A 85 -7.58 3.36 5.95
N GLU A 86 -8.43 3.73 5.00
CA GLU A 86 -9.47 2.87 4.47
C GLU A 86 -9.12 2.38 3.08
N PHE A 87 -9.22 1.07 2.88
CA PHE A 87 -9.18 0.46 1.57
C PHE A 87 -10.51 -0.19 1.25
N ILE A 88 -10.98 0.02 0.02
CA ILE A 88 -12.11 -0.71 -0.54
C ILE A 88 -11.58 -1.56 -1.69
N LEU A 89 -11.68 -2.88 -1.51
CA LEU A 89 -11.32 -3.88 -2.52
C LEU A 89 -12.61 -4.31 -3.22
N THR A 90 -12.71 -4.07 -4.53
CA THR A 90 -13.90 -4.43 -5.29
C THR A 90 -13.51 -5.35 -6.45
N PRO A 91 -13.90 -6.64 -6.45
CA PRO A 91 -13.69 -7.51 -7.59
C PRO A 91 -14.57 -7.03 -8.76
N GLU A 92 -13.97 -6.89 -9.94
CA GLU A 92 -14.67 -6.40 -11.15
C GLU A 92 -15.64 -7.44 -11.74
N GLN A 93 -15.46 -8.70 -11.40
CA GLN A 93 -16.29 -9.83 -11.84
C GLN A 93 -16.80 -10.58 -10.62
N GLN A 94 -17.86 -11.36 -10.77
CA GLN A 94 -18.36 -12.28 -9.74
C GLN A 94 -17.39 -13.47 -9.54
N GLN A 95 -16.12 -13.13 -9.34
CA GLN A 95 -15.05 -14.11 -9.11
C GLN A 95 -14.62 -14.07 -7.66
N VAL A 96 -14.45 -15.26 -7.09
CA VAL A 96 -13.95 -15.41 -5.72
C VAL A 96 -12.43 -15.52 -5.75
N TYR A 97 -11.77 -14.60 -5.04
CA TYR A 97 -10.32 -14.63 -4.84
C TYR A 97 -10.01 -15.12 -3.43
N ARG A 98 -9.20 -16.17 -3.33
CA ARG A 98 -8.81 -16.76 -2.05
C ARG A 98 -7.34 -16.54 -1.76
N PHE A 99 -7.01 -16.51 -0.47
CA PHE A 99 -5.64 -16.32 0.03
C PHE A 99 -5.00 -15.02 -0.48
N GLY A 100 -5.76 -13.94 -0.38
CA GLY A 100 -5.29 -12.61 -0.72
C GLY A 100 -4.51 -11.96 0.41
N LEU A 101 -3.70 -10.98 0.06
CA LEU A 101 -2.98 -10.11 0.97
C LEU A 101 -3.07 -8.67 0.45
N LEU A 102 -3.56 -7.76 1.27
CA LEU A 102 -3.42 -6.34 1.05
C LEU A 102 -2.12 -5.89 1.71
N GLU A 103 -1.23 -5.29 0.94
CA GLU A 103 -0.03 -4.61 1.42
C GLU A 103 -0.18 -3.11 1.20
N ALA A 104 -0.32 -2.39 2.29
CA ALA A 104 -0.57 -0.95 2.31
C ALA A 104 0.73 -0.21 2.58
N ALA A 105 1.16 0.64 1.64
CA ALA A 105 2.37 1.43 1.78
C ALA A 105 2.20 2.53 2.84
N LEU A 106 3.24 2.73 3.64
CA LEU A 106 3.33 3.76 4.68
C LEU A 106 4.53 4.66 4.44
N PRO A 107 4.45 5.96 4.82
CA PRO A 107 5.63 6.81 4.89
C PRO A 107 6.52 6.41 6.07
N PRO A 108 7.81 6.78 6.05
CA PRO A 108 8.66 6.68 7.23
C PRO A 108 8.02 7.39 8.43
N GLY A 109 8.19 6.82 9.62
CA GLY A 109 7.62 7.36 10.86
C GLY A 109 6.11 7.22 11.03
N ALA A 110 5.43 6.53 10.10
CA ALA A 110 4.06 6.11 10.32
C ALA A 110 4.02 4.89 11.23
N SER A 111 3.02 4.81 12.08
CA SER A 111 2.74 3.66 12.93
C SER A 111 1.29 3.23 12.78
N VAL A 112 1.07 1.91 12.85
CA VAL A 112 -0.26 1.32 12.97
C VAL A 112 -0.58 1.22 14.45
N GLU A 113 -1.70 1.82 14.86
CA GLU A 113 -2.14 1.74 16.26
C GLU A 113 -2.56 0.31 16.60
N PRO A 114 -1.91 -0.32 17.57
CA PRO A 114 -2.17 -1.73 17.89
C PRO A 114 -3.51 -1.94 18.61
N SER A 115 -4.02 -0.89 19.25
CA SER A 115 -5.27 -0.93 20.00
C SER A 115 -6.26 0.08 19.44
N THR A 116 -7.41 -0.43 19.06
CA THR A 116 -8.57 0.38 18.64
C THR A 116 -9.66 0.40 19.70
N TRP A 117 -9.35 -0.11 20.90
CA TRP A 117 -10.28 -0.16 22.00
C TRP A 117 -10.68 1.25 22.46
N GLY A 118 -11.99 1.46 22.59
CA GLY A 118 -12.54 2.76 22.96
C GLY A 118 -12.55 3.82 21.85
N ILE A 119 -12.04 3.52 20.68
CA ILE A 119 -12.10 4.42 19.52
C ILE A 119 -13.46 4.26 18.84
N GLN A 120 -14.26 5.32 18.93
CA GLN A 120 -15.54 5.40 18.23
C GLN A 120 -15.42 6.45 17.13
N VAL A 121 -15.74 6.08 15.91
CA VAL A 121 -15.71 6.97 14.75
C VAL A 121 -17.08 7.01 14.11
N ALA A 122 -17.66 8.19 14.04
CA ALA A 122 -18.94 8.40 13.40
C ALA A 122 -18.77 8.63 11.89
N GLY A 123 -19.71 8.11 11.11
CA GLY A 123 -19.94 8.57 9.74
C GLY A 123 -19.11 7.93 8.63
N LEU A 124 -18.20 6.98 8.90
CA LEU A 124 -17.44 6.33 7.83
C LEU A 124 -18.32 5.45 6.91
N ASP A 125 -19.35 4.82 7.45
CA ASP A 125 -20.27 3.96 6.68
C ASP A 125 -21.60 4.65 6.36
N GLY A 126 -21.72 5.94 6.67
CA GLY A 126 -23.01 6.64 6.62
C GLY A 126 -24.02 6.19 7.70
N ASN A 127 -23.62 5.27 8.56
CA ASN A 127 -24.38 4.78 9.71
C ASN A 127 -23.64 5.08 11.01
N GLU A 128 -24.40 5.30 12.08
CA GLU A 128 -23.87 5.60 13.44
C GLU A 128 -23.22 4.40 14.13
N THR A 129 -22.92 3.32 13.42
CA THR A 129 -22.33 2.11 14.00
C THR A 129 -20.82 2.29 14.21
N PRO A 130 -20.26 1.73 15.30
CA PRO A 130 -18.81 1.76 15.51
C PRO A 130 -18.08 1.16 14.32
N VAL A 131 -17.05 1.85 13.85
CA VAL A 131 -16.20 1.37 12.75
C VAL A 131 -15.43 0.15 13.22
N SER A 132 -15.46 -0.91 12.42
CA SER A 132 -14.63 -2.08 12.69
C SER A 132 -13.27 -1.93 11.99
N PHE A 133 -12.21 -2.27 12.73
CA PHE A 133 -10.83 -2.26 12.24
C PHE A 133 -10.38 -3.68 11.91
N SER A 134 -9.66 -3.80 10.81
CA SER A 134 -9.14 -5.08 10.35
C SER A 134 -7.87 -5.46 11.12
N ARG A 135 -7.60 -6.76 11.23
CA ARG A 135 -6.37 -7.22 11.88
C ARG A 135 -5.20 -7.08 10.90
N ALA A 136 -4.31 -6.13 11.16
CA ALA A 136 -3.09 -5.94 10.39
C ALA A 136 -1.90 -6.70 10.99
N GLN A 137 -0.94 -7.05 10.14
CA GLN A 137 0.42 -7.45 10.48
C GLN A 137 1.32 -6.25 10.20
N TYR A 138 1.96 -5.74 11.24
CA TYR A 138 2.86 -4.60 11.18
C TYR A 138 3.97 -4.77 12.20
N GLU A 139 5.19 -4.49 11.81
CA GLU A 139 6.34 -4.34 12.69
C GLU A 139 6.78 -2.88 12.70
N GLU A 140 7.17 -2.39 13.87
CA GLU A 140 7.58 -0.99 14.03
C GLU A 140 8.76 -0.64 13.10
N GLY A 141 8.62 0.44 12.35
CA GLY A 141 9.61 0.87 11.35
C GLY A 141 9.44 0.27 9.96
N GLU A 142 8.49 -0.64 9.75
CA GLU A 142 8.15 -1.09 8.40
C GLU A 142 7.48 0.04 7.59
N LEU A 143 7.75 0.06 6.28
CA LEU A 143 7.15 1.01 5.32
C LEU A 143 5.86 0.46 4.69
N SER A 144 5.27 -0.53 5.30
CA SER A 144 3.98 -1.10 4.91
C SER A 144 3.37 -1.89 6.06
N TYR A 145 2.06 -2.01 6.07
CA TYR A 145 1.37 -3.02 6.85
C TYR A 145 0.64 -4.00 5.93
N ARG A 146 0.34 -5.18 6.44
CA ARG A 146 -0.29 -6.25 5.67
C ARG A 146 -1.58 -6.70 6.33
N VAL A 147 -2.63 -6.86 5.53
CA VAL A 147 -3.92 -7.39 5.99
C VAL A 147 -4.25 -8.64 5.20
N PRO A 148 -4.29 -9.81 5.86
CA PRO A 148 -4.76 -11.03 5.23
C PRO A 148 -6.23 -10.91 4.80
N VAL A 149 -6.51 -11.31 3.56
CA VAL A 149 -7.86 -11.37 2.99
C VAL A 149 -8.11 -12.82 2.59
N PRO A 150 -8.63 -13.66 3.51
CA PRO A 150 -8.81 -15.09 3.23
C PRO A 150 -9.68 -15.37 2.01
N GLU A 151 -10.72 -14.57 1.83
CA GLU A 151 -11.62 -14.65 0.69
C GLU A 151 -12.14 -13.25 0.32
N LEU A 152 -12.12 -12.92 -0.97
CA LEU A 152 -12.72 -11.74 -1.56
C LEU A 152 -13.76 -12.18 -2.59
N ASN A 153 -15.05 -12.07 -2.26
CA ASN A 153 -16.19 -12.51 -3.07
C ASN A 153 -17.21 -11.37 -3.34
N GLY A 154 -16.86 -10.14 -2.98
CA GLY A 154 -17.61 -8.92 -3.13
C GLY A 154 -16.82 -7.75 -2.59
N PRO A 155 -17.36 -6.54 -2.56
CA PRO A 155 -16.70 -5.39 -1.95
C PRO A 155 -16.31 -5.67 -0.51
N LEU A 156 -15.04 -5.41 -0.18
CA LEU A 156 -14.48 -5.57 1.16
C LEU A 156 -13.85 -4.27 1.60
N THR A 157 -14.26 -3.77 2.75
CA THR A 157 -13.64 -2.61 3.39
C THR A 157 -12.61 -3.07 4.42
N VAL A 158 -11.40 -2.53 4.33
CA VAL A 158 -10.28 -2.76 5.24
C VAL A 158 -9.91 -1.42 5.86
N ARG A 159 -9.83 -1.33 7.19
CA ARG A 159 -9.50 -0.09 7.91
C ARG A 159 -8.39 -0.33 8.91
N GLN A 160 -7.47 0.64 9.01
CA GLN A 160 -6.42 0.70 10.02
C GLN A 160 -6.36 2.07 10.65
N LEU A 161 -5.99 2.11 11.91
CA LEU A 161 -5.74 3.35 12.64
C LEU A 161 -4.25 3.68 12.57
N LEU A 162 -3.92 4.89 12.11
CA LEU A 162 -2.55 5.32 11.88
C LEU A 162 -2.21 6.59 12.66
N ARG A 163 -0.91 6.74 12.96
CA ARG A 163 -0.27 8.01 13.37
C ARG A 163 0.96 8.28 12.53
N PHE A 164 1.32 9.55 12.45
CA PHE A 164 2.53 10.01 11.76
C PHE A 164 3.39 10.80 12.76
N ALA A 165 4.63 10.34 12.97
CA ALA A 165 5.58 11.01 13.88
C ALA A 165 6.59 11.86 13.12
N GLU A 166 7.03 11.39 11.93
CA GLU A 166 8.03 12.05 11.12
C GLU A 166 7.41 13.16 10.27
N ARG A 167 8.03 14.33 10.27
CA ARG A 167 7.64 15.47 9.43
C ARG A 167 8.37 15.42 8.11
N GLY A 168 7.70 15.81 7.03
CA GLY A 168 8.33 15.84 5.71
C GLY A 168 7.38 15.59 4.56
N ARG A 169 7.95 15.56 3.37
CA ARG A 169 7.25 15.18 2.14
C ARG A 169 7.66 13.79 1.74
N PHE A 170 6.69 12.91 1.60
CA PHE A 170 6.90 11.51 1.30
C PHE A 170 6.20 11.12 0.01
N ASN A 171 6.93 10.43 -0.87
CA ASN A 171 6.34 9.76 -2.03
C ASN A 171 6.16 8.28 -1.70
N LEU A 172 4.94 7.81 -1.77
CA LEU A 172 4.62 6.42 -1.48
C LEU A 172 4.52 5.61 -2.76
N PRO A 173 4.98 4.36 -2.75
CA PRO A 173 4.62 3.42 -3.79
C PRO A 173 3.11 3.13 -3.73
N ALA A 174 2.54 2.65 -4.84
CA ALA A 174 1.17 2.16 -4.84
C ALA A 174 1.03 1.01 -3.84
N SER A 175 -0.05 1.05 -3.06
CA SER A 175 -0.46 -0.11 -2.26
C SER A 175 -0.98 -1.20 -3.18
N ARG A 176 -0.90 -2.45 -2.76
CA ARG A 176 -1.23 -3.58 -3.61
C ARG A 176 -2.06 -4.65 -2.90
N TYR A 177 -3.02 -5.21 -3.64
CA TYR A 177 -3.69 -6.45 -3.28
C TYR A 177 -3.19 -7.56 -4.20
N PHE A 178 -2.81 -8.71 -3.68
CA PHE A 178 -2.29 -9.81 -4.46
C PHE A 178 -2.63 -11.17 -3.84
N ARG A 179 -2.55 -12.22 -4.65
CA ARG A 179 -2.73 -13.60 -4.17
C ARG A 179 -1.41 -14.10 -3.57
N MET A 180 -1.43 -14.61 -2.34
CA MET A 180 -0.22 -15.02 -1.61
C MET A 180 0.60 -16.07 -2.35
N TYR A 181 -0.06 -16.98 -3.06
CA TYR A 181 0.61 -18.06 -3.83
C TYR A 181 0.92 -17.69 -5.29
N GLN A 182 0.47 -16.53 -5.74
CA GLN A 182 0.71 -16.00 -7.08
C GLN A 182 0.94 -14.49 -7.00
N PRO A 183 2.04 -14.03 -6.38
CA PRO A 183 2.26 -12.60 -6.09
C PRO A 183 2.48 -11.74 -7.35
N ALA A 184 2.68 -12.35 -8.50
CA ALA A 184 2.68 -11.65 -9.79
C ALA A 184 1.29 -11.13 -10.16
N ASP A 185 0.23 -11.83 -9.74
CA ASP A 185 -1.17 -11.42 -9.92
C ASP A 185 -1.54 -10.42 -8.82
N LYS A 186 -1.58 -9.16 -9.17
CA LYS A 186 -1.81 -8.06 -8.24
C LYS A 186 -2.74 -7.00 -8.83
N ALA A 187 -3.46 -6.31 -7.94
CA ALA A 187 -4.14 -5.06 -8.19
C ALA A 187 -3.43 -3.95 -7.40
N LEU A 188 -3.39 -2.76 -7.94
CA LEU A 188 -2.72 -1.61 -7.35
C LEU A 188 -3.72 -0.51 -7.07
N THR A 189 -3.46 0.31 -6.06
CA THR A 189 -4.16 1.59 -5.91
C THR A 189 -3.91 2.46 -7.15
N GLU A 190 -4.93 3.18 -7.60
CA GLU A 190 -4.84 4.04 -8.78
C GLU A 190 -3.70 5.06 -8.64
N ALA A 191 -3.02 5.32 -9.74
CA ALA A 191 -1.97 6.31 -9.81
C ALA A 191 -2.54 7.71 -9.49
N GLY A 192 -1.86 8.43 -8.58
CA GLY A 192 -2.28 9.79 -8.16
C GLY A 192 -3.12 9.86 -6.90
N GLN A 193 -3.64 8.75 -6.39
CA GLN A 193 -4.33 8.73 -5.10
C GLN A 193 -3.30 8.61 -3.95
N LEU A 194 -3.21 9.65 -3.11
CA LEU A 194 -2.41 9.68 -1.87
C LEU A 194 -0.96 9.21 -2.03
N GLN A 195 -0.32 9.46 -3.18
CA GLN A 195 1.09 9.11 -3.38
C GLN A 195 2.05 10.16 -2.80
N GLN A 196 1.57 11.37 -2.58
CA GLN A 196 2.37 12.44 -1.97
C GLN A 196 1.72 12.83 -0.64
N TRP A 197 2.45 12.59 0.44
CA TRP A 197 2.03 12.93 1.80
C TRP A 197 2.98 13.97 2.37
N GLN A 198 2.41 15.05 2.89
CA GLN A 198 3.14 16.06 3.62
C GLN A 198 2.66 16.02 5.08
N VAL A 199 3.58 15.74 5.99
CA VAL A 199 3.33 15.74 7.44
C VAL A 199 3.98 16.97 8.06
N GLU A 200 3.21 17.74 8.82
CA GLU A 200 3.63 18.91 9.58
C GLU A 200 3.66 18.67 11.09
#